data_5434960e43a7557c4f726a2f5bd1d1e4
#
_entry.id   5434960e43a7557c4f726a2f5bd1d1e4
#
_cell.length_a   1.000
_cell.length_b   1.000
_cell.length_c   1.000
_cell.angle_alpha   90.00
_cell.angle_beta   90.00
_cell.angle_gamma   90.00
#
_symmetry.space_group_name_H-M   'P 1'
#
loop_
_entity.id
_entity.type
_entity.pdbx_description
1 polymer ?
#
loop_
_entity_poly.entity_id
_entity_poly.type
_entity_poly.pdbx_seq_one_letter_code
_entity_poly.pdbx_strand_id
1 'polypeptide(L)'
;MKKLIAFICLSTLTIVTIHAQFLFRISGGELKEPSFMLGSIHNQPGTLLDSIAEYKIAESQCQQMYVEIGPKGFSNLWTNNLSSQKKGKPAIKYPEGKTIFDVIDKKSAVILKEKFRDVLPIDLGDEKWKDFQKMPPGYFLNLLVSRLPSQMMKKQGGMDMYLMQKAMERGWNIGQLDDENIRPEDLAEHQDRLPQTIEEQADSLMAFLKSYEERKQKMTKEYETTYHYWRTGNIDGFISFILPQISNHTKVYKDRNEKWLPKMIAAMREKPTMFVFGSGHLIGEYGIIHFLRDAGYEVEQIKIQ
;
A
#
# COMPACT_ATOMS: atom_id res chain seq x y z
N MET A 1 -23.94 63.88 -10.36
CA MET A 1 -23.67 63.00 -9.19
C MET A 1 -23.70 61.56 -9.67
N LYS A 2 -22.53 60.97 -9.97
CA LYS A 2 -22.37 59.57 -10.40
C LYS A 2 -22.18 58.71 -9.18
N LYS A 3 -23.12 57.81 -8.87
CA LYS A 3 -22.99 56.85 -7.78
C LYS A 3 -22.08 55.69 -8.25
N LEU A 4 -20.92 55.58 -7.62
CA LEU A 4 -20.00 54.46 -7.79
C LEU A 4 -20.52 53.32 -6.93
N ILE A 5 -21.05 52.26 -7.54
CA ILE A 5 -21.41 51.01 -6.86
C ILE A 5 -20.15 50.15 -6.81
N ALA A 6 -19.53 50.05 -5.63
CA ALA A 6 -18.42 49.12 -5.40
C ALA A 6 -19.01 47.72 -5.26
N PHE A 7 -18.72 46.83 -6.22
CA PHE A 7 -19.01 45.42 -6.15
C PHE A 7 -17.89 44.78 -5.29
N ILE A 8 -18.19 44.46 -4.05
CA ILE A 8 -17.31 43.66 -3.18
C ILE A 8 -17.54 42.20 -3.60
N CYS A 9 -16.63 41.66 -4.45
CA CYS A 9 -16.54 40.22 -4.66
C CYS A 9 -16.06 39.56 -3.36
N LEU A 10 -16.98 39.04 -2.56
CA LEU A 10 -16.67 38.17 -1.44
C LEU A 10 -16.27 36.80 -2.01
N SER A 11 -14.98 36.61 -2.29
CA SER A 11 -14.44 35.30 -2.61
C SER A 11 -14.52 34.45 -1.33
N THR A 12 -15.55 33.62 -1.25
CA THR A 12 -15.61 32.54 -0.25
C THR A 12 -14.48 31.58 -0.56
N LEU A 13 -13.36 31.72 0.14
CA LEU A 13 -12.34 30.69 0.21
C LEU A 13 -13.00 29.49 0.86
N THR A 14 -13.44 28.53 0.07
CA THR A 14 -13.79 27.21 0.58
C THR A 14 -12.49 26.57 1.08
N ILE A 15 -12.26 26.68 2.39
CA ILE A 15 -11.23 25.91 3.06
C ILE A 15 -11.66 24.45 2.90
N VAL A 16 -11.04 23.75 1.97
CA VAL A 16 -11.20 22.30 1.85
C VAL A 16 -10.46 21.70 3.05
N THR A 17 -11.19 21.49 4.12
CA THR A 17 -10.67 20.76 5.27
C THR A 17 -10.39 19.33 4.84
N ILE A 18 -9.13 18.89 4.97
CA ILE A 18 -8.74 17.52 4.74
C ILE A 18 -9.10 16.75 6.01
N HIS A 19 -10.07 15.86 5.91
CA HIS A 19 -10.51 15.04 7.03
C HIS A 19 -9.91 13.64 6.87
N ALA A 20 -9.00 13.22 7.76
CA ALA A 20 -8.55 11.83 7.82
C ALA A 20 -9.39 11.09 8.88
N GLN A 21 -10.52 10.55 8.48
CA GLN A 21 -11.44 9.86 9.42
C GLN A 21 -11.15 8.37 9.59
N PHE A 22 -10.04 7.88 9.07
CA PHE A 22 -9.56 6.51 9.31
C PHE A 22 -8.63 6.43 10.53
N LEU A 23 -8.82 7.37 11.47
CA LEU A 23 -8.17 7.42 12.77
C LEU A 23 -9.15 6.97 13.86
N PHE A 24 -8.73 6.01 14.68
CA PHE A 24 -9.55 5.43 15.72
C PHE A 24 -8.82 5.46 17.05
N ARG A 25 -9.57 5.69 18.11
CA ARG A 25 -9.14 5.57 19.50
C ARG A 25 -9.54 4.20 20.02
N ILE A 26 -8.62 3.53 20.71
CA ILE A 26 -8.83 2.23 21.36
C ILE A 26 -8.72 2.45 22.87
N SER A 27 -9.77 2.06 23.62
CA SER A 27 -9.84 2.19 25.07
C SER A 27 -10.57 1.00 25.69
N GLY A 28 -10.71 0.98 27.02
CA GLY A 28 -11.30 -0.17 27.71
C GLY A 28 -10.33 -1.34 27.86
N GLY A 29 -10.82 -2.56 28.09
CA GLY A 29 -10.01 -3.76 28.20
C GLY A 29 -8.84 -3.65 29.21
N GLU A 30 -9.01 -2.94 30.31
CA GLU A 30 -7.98 -2.70 31.36
C GLU A 30 -6.80 -1.82 30.89
N LEU A 31 -6.91 -1.11 29.77
CA LEU A 31 -5.89 -0.15 29.35
C LEU A 31 -5.87 1.06 30.29
N LYS A 32 -4.67 1.45 30.75
CA LYS A 32 -4.49 2.64 31.58
C LYS A 32 -4.64 3.93 30.79
N GLU A 33 -4.20 3.91 29.56
CA GLU A 33 -4.21 5.03 28.61
C GLU A 33 -4.67 4.51 27.22
N PRO A 34 -5.30 5.34 26.42
CA PRO A 34 -5.76 4.93 25.10
C PRO A 34 -4.60 4.66 24.16
N SER A 35 -4.82 3.78 23.21
CA SER A 35 -4.00 3.61 22.01
C SER A 35 -4.79 4.08 20.79
N PHE A 36 -4.10 4.17 19.65
CA PHE A 36 -4.72 4.69 18.43
C PHE A 36 -4.36 3.80 17.24
N MET A 37 -5.23 3.78 16.24
CA MET A 37 -4.93 3.15 14.97
C MET A 37 -5.32 4.06 13.81
N LEU A 38 -4.45 4.10 12.81
CA LEU A 38 -4.61 4.82 11.57
C LEU A 38 -4.68 3.83 10.40
N GLY A 39 -5.80 3.86 9.69
CA GLY A 39 -5.88 3.19 8.39
C GLY A 39 -5.12 3.99 7.35
N SER A 40 -4.00 3.49 6.88
CA SER A 40 -3.19 4.15 5.85
C SER A 40 -3.69 3.85 4.44
N ILE A 41 -3.32 4.72 3.51
CA ILE A 41 -3.30 4.43 2.09
C ILE A 41 -1.83 4.45 1.68
N HIS A 42 -1.26 3.28 1.50
CA HIS A 42 0.19 3.10 1.26
C HIS A 42 0.76 4.01 0.16
N ASN A 43 -0.07 4.32 -0.84
CA ASN A 43 0.31 5.10 -2.02
C ASN A 43 0.13 6.61 -1.84
N GLN A 44 -0.34 7.10 -0.68
CA GLN A 44 -0.49 8.53 -0.43
C GLN A 44 0.71 9.10 0.31
N PRO A 45 1.06 10.38 0.08
CA PRO A 45 2.10 11.03 0.85
C PRO A 45 1.69 11.18 2.31
N GLY A 46 2.54 10.75 3.22
CA GLY A 46 2.30 10.86 4.66
C GLY A 46 2.22 12.29 5.16
N THR A 47 2.81 13.23 4.43
CA THR A 47 2.73 14.68 4.73
C THR A 47 1.31 15.24 4.78
N LEU A 48 0.31 14.51 4.22
CA LEU A 48 -1.09 14.86 4.36
C LEU A 48 -1.53 14.89 5.83
N LEU A 49 -0.94 14.05 6.67
CA LEU A 49 -1.25 13.98 8.11
C LEU A 49 -0.73 15.18 8.90
N ASP A 50 0.26 15.90 8.37
CA ASP A 50 0.83 17.09 9.04
C ASP A 50 -0.15 18.25 9.19
N SER A 51 -1.21 18.26 8.40
CA SER A 51 -2.29 19.26 8.49
C SER A 51 -3.45 18.84 9.39
N ILE A 52 -3.45 17.59 9.90
CA ILE A 52 -4.56 17.01 10.67
C ILE A 52 -4.27 17.15 12.17
N ALA A 53 -4.99 18.07 12.83
CA ALA A 53 -4.78 18.35 14.24
C ALA A 53 -5.05 17.14 15.14
N GLU A 54 -6.12 16.39 14.86
CA GLU A 54 -6.53 15.22 15.63
C GLU A 54 -5.51 14.08 15.52
N TYR A 55 -4.89 13.91 14.35
CA TYR A 55 -3.78 12.97 14.20
C TYR A 55 -2.59 13.36 15.08
N LYS A 56 -2.21 14.65 15.10
CA LYS A 56 -1.11 15.14 15.96
C LYS A 56 -1.41 14.94 17.43
N ILE A 57 -2.68 15.16 17.85
CA ILE A 57 -3.11 14.93 19.24
C ILE A 57 -3.01 13.45 19.57
N ALA A 58 -3.53 12.55 18.72
CA ALA A 58 -3.43 11.10 18.90
C ALA A 58 -1.97 10.63 18.96
N GLU A 59 -1.16 11.11 18.00
CA GLU A 59 0.26 10.80 17.94
C GLU A 59 1.01 11.25 19.20
N SER A 60 0.69 12.45 19.74
CA SER A 60 1.34 12.96 20.95
C SER A 60 1.07 12.16 22.22
N GLN A 61 0.00 11.37 22.24
CA GLN A 61 -0.36 10.48 23.34
C GLN A 61 0.31 9.11 23.25
N CYS A 62 0.95 8.79 22.12
CA CYS A 62 1.59 7.51 21.91
C CYS A 62 3.08 7.55 22.30
N GLN A 63 3.64 6.37 22.61
CA GLN A 63 5.03 6.18 23.01
C GLN A 63 5.76 5.14 22.15
N GLN A 64 5.04 4.48 21.24
CA GLN A 64 5.58 3.53 20.28
C GLN A 64 4.66 3.44 19.05
N MET A 65 5.17 2.83 18.00
CA MET A 65 4.41 2.57 16.78
C MET A 65 4.49 1.09 16.40
N TYR A 66 3.40 0.54 15.90
CA TYR A 66 3.37 -0.76 15.25
C TYR A 66 2.83 -0.60 13.83
N VAL A 67 3.52 -1.20 12.88
CA VAL A 67 3.19 -1.18 11.45
C VAL A 67 2.99 -2.60 10.93
N GLU A 68 2.40 -2.76 9.75
CA GLU A 68 2.26 -4.09 9.12
C GLU A 68 3.63 -4.75 8.99
N ILE A 69 4.53 -4.11 8.24
CA ILE A 69 5.88 -4.57 7.95
C ILE A 69 6.86 -3.48 8.38
N GLY A 70 7.63 -3.77 9.40
CA GLY A 70 8.64 -2.85 9.92
C GLY A 70 9.94 -2.86 9.09
N PRO A 71 10.92 -2.01 9.46
CA PRO A 71 12.19 -1.88 8.71
C PRO A 71 12.91 -3.22 8.50
N LYS A 72 12.88 -4.10 9.51
CA LYS A 72 13.49 -5.42 9.46
C LYS A 72 12.75 -6.36 8.52
N GLY A 73 11.42 -6.35 8.55
CA GLY A 73 10.57 -7.12 7.64
C GLY A 73 10.76 -6.70 6.19
N PHE A 74 10.85 -5.40 5.90
CA PHE A 74 11.16 -4.92 4.55
C PHE A 74 12.52 -5.42 4.07
N SER A 75 13.55 -5.37 4.93
CA SER A 75 14.86 -5.91 4.61
C SER A 75 14.81 -7.41 4.28
N ASN A 76 14.08 -8.17 5.10
CA ASN A 76 13.91 -9.61 4.91
C ASN A 76 13.11 -9.95 3.65
N LEU A 77 12.02 -9.23 3.37
CA LEU A 77 11.26 -9.38 2.12
C LEU A 77 12.14 -9.14 0.89
N TRP A 78 12.96 -8.10 0.93
CA TRP A 78 13.88 -7.79 -0.16
C TRP A 78 14.92 -8.90 -0.34
N THR A 79 15.54 -9.35 0.75
CA THR A 79 16.56 -10.41 0.75
C THR A 79 15.95 -11.76 0.34
N ASN A 80 14.76 -12.09 0.83
CA ASN A 80 14.05 -13.31 0.48
C ASN A 80 13.60 -13.31 -0.98
N ASN A 81 13.17 -12.18 -1.53
CA ASN A 81 12.82 -12.04 -2.95
C ASN A 81 14.05 -12.30 -3.86
N LEU A 82 15.23 -11.86 -3.42
CA LEU A 82 16.48 -12.17 -4.10
C LEU A 82 16.92 -13.64 -3.92
N SER A 83 16.58 -14.26 -2.77
CA SER A 83 16.98 -15.62 -2.42
C SER A 83 15.95 -16.68 -2.80
N SER A 84 14.68 -16.36 -2.96
CA SER A 84 13.64 -17.27 -3.45
C SER A 84 13.88 -17.68 -4.89
N GLN A 85 14.59 -16.87 -5.65
CA GLN A 85 15.19 -17.28 -6.93
C GLN A 85 16.28 -18.36 -6.77
N LYS A 86 16.78 -18.60 -5.54
CA LYS A 86 17.87 -19.57 -5.26
C LYS A 86 17.42 -20.88 -4.61
N LYS A 87 16.22 -20.98 -4.03
CA LYS A 87 15.77 -22.18 -3.31
C LYS A 87 14.76 -23.00 -4.11
N GLY A 88 15.26 -24.00 -4.84
CA GLY A 88 14.52 -25.22 -5.16
C GLY A 88 13.67 -25.25 -6.42
N LYS A 89 13.39 -24.14 -7.08
CA LYS A 89 12.84 -24.16 -8.45
C LYS A 89 13.95 -23.80 -9.42
N PRO A 90 14.15 -24.55 -10.51
CA PRO A 90 15.13 -24.16 -11.52
C PRO A 90 14.77 -22.75 -11.99
N ALA A 91 15.76 -21.84 -11.99
CA ALA A 91 15.57 -20.51 -12.50
C ALA A 91 15.04 -20.63 -13.94
N ILE A 92 13.87 -20.07 -14.21
CA ILE A 92 13.31 -20.02 -15.56
C ILE A 92 14.28 -19.18 -16.40
N LYS A 93 14.97 -19.83 -17.35
CA LYS A 93 15.98 -19.19 -18.20
C LYS A 93 15.58 -19.35 -19.65
N TYR A 94 15.90 -18.35 -20.44
CA TYR A 94 15.83 -18.49 -21.91
C TYR A 94 16.79 -19.55 -22.38
N PRO A 95 16.48 -20.21 -23.52
CA PRO A 95 17.48 -20.94 -24.28
C PRO A 95 18.70 -20.06 -24.56
N GLU A 96 19.86 -20.68 -24.77
CA GLU A 96 21.11 -19.96 -25.00
C GLU A 96 20.99 -18.92 -26.13
N GLY A 97 21.46 -17.72 -25.85
CA GLY A 97 21.42 -16.58 -26.79
C GLY A 97 20.07 -15.87 -26.94
N LYS A 98 19.00 -16.37 -26.29
CA LYS A 98 17.66 -15.75 -26.33
C LYS A 98 17.44 -14.70 -25.25
N THR A 99 16.55 -13.79 -25.55
CA THR A 99 16.15 -12.67 -24.68
C THR A 99 14.63 -12.50 -24.66
N ILE A 100 14.14 -11.53 -23.90
CA ILE A 100 12.72 -11.16 -23.88
C ILE A 100 12.18 -10.87 -25.29
N PHE A 101 12.97 -10.29 -26.17
CA PHE A 101 12.55 -9.91 -27.51
C PHE A 101 12.40 -11.07 -28.49
N ASP A 102 12.90 -12.27 -28.12
CA ASP A 102 12.73 -13.49 -28.91
C ASP A 102 11.42 -14.23 -28.57
N VAL A 103 10.75 -13.87 -27.48
CA VAL A 103 9.57 -14.60 -26.98
C VAL A 103 8.29 -13.74 -26.95
N ILE A 104 8.39 -12.44 -27.21
CA ILE A 104 7.23 -11.55 -27.34
C ILE A 104 7.11 -11.04 -28.78
N ASP A 105 5.88 -10.68 -29.19
CA ASP A 105 5.64 -10.13 -30.51
C ASP A 105 6.24 -8.71 -30.67
N LYS A 106 6.47 -8.29 -31.93
CA LYS A 106 7.08 -6.99 -32.25
C LYS A 106 6.31 -5.79 -31.67
N LYS A 107 4.99 -5.88 -31.64
CA LYS A 107 4.14 -4.81 -31.09
C LYS A 107 4.33 -4.71 -29.58
N SER A 108 4.28 -5.84 -28.89
CA SER A 108 4.53 -5.90 -27.44
C SER A 108 5.97 -5.47 -27.09
N ALA A 109 6.97 -5.77 -27.94
CA ALA A 109 8.34 -5.31 -27.74
C ALA A 109 8.47 -3.78 -27.78
N VAL A 110 7.75 -3.11 -28.70
CA VAL A 110 7.71 -1.64 -28.79
C VAL A 110 7.07 -1.06 -27.53
N ILE A 111 5.90 -1.58 -27.12
CA ILE A 111 5.20 -1.12 -25.94
C ILE A 111 6.07 -1.37 -24.68
N LEU A 112 6.69 -2.53 -24.55
CA LEU A 112 7.56 -2.83 -23.41
C LEU A 112 8.71 -1.82 -23.28
N LYS A 113 9.40 -1.50 -24.39
CA LYS A 113 10.48 -0.51 -24.38
C LYS A 113 10.01 0.87 -23.95
N GLU A 114 8.85 1.30 -24.45
CA GLU A 114 8.23 2.58 -24.09
C GLU A 114 7.88 2.63 -22.60
N LYS A 115 7.07 1.66 -22.13
CA LYS A 115 6.58 1.65 -20.74
C LYS A 115 7.71 1.39 -19.74
N PHE A 116 8.72 0.62 -20.12
CA PHE A 116 9.88 0.40 -19.26
C PHE A 116 10.71 1.66 -19.05
N ARG A 117 10.83 2.49 -20.10
CA ARG A 117 11.51 3.81 -20.04
C ARG A 117 10.77 4.80 -19.13
N ASP A 118 9.42 4.70 -19.08
CA ASP A 118 8.60 5.52 -18.16
C ASP A 118 8.82 5.13 -16.69
N VAL A 119 9.17 3.89 -16.43
CA VAL A 119 9.32 3.30 -15.09
C VAL A 119 10.76 3.41 -14.57
N LEU A 120 11.71 3.16 -15.44
CA LEU A 120 13.14 3.25 -15.16
C LEU A 120 13.82 4.01 -16.31
N PRO A 121 14.83 4.83 -16.02
CA PRO A 121 15.58 5.57 -17.06
C PRO A 121 16.49 4.63 -17.86
N ILE A 122 15.95 3.55 -18.37
CA ILE A 122 16.64 2.47 -19.08
C ILE A 122 16.01 2.29 -20.46
N ASP A 123 16.80 2.35 -21.50
CA ASP A 123 16.40 1.91 -22.83
C ASP A 123 16.74 0.43 -23.02
N LEU A 124 15.73 -0.44 -22.94
CA LEU A 124 15.91 -1.87 -23.16
C LEU A 124 16.44 -2.24 -24.57
N GLY A 125 16.44 -1.29 -25.51
CA GLY A 125 17.03 -1.50 -26.84
C GLY A 125 18.54 -1.24 -26.89
N ASP A 126 19.12 -0.65 -25.85
CA ASP A 126 20.53 -0.31 -25.80
C ASP A 126 21.37 -1.54 -25.37
N GLU A 127 22.49 -1.80 -26.05
CA GLU A 127 23.40 -2.93 -25.80
C GLU A 127 23.93 -2.97 -24.36
N LYS A 128 24.11 -1.82 -23.73
CA LYS A 128 24.56 -1.73 -22.32
C LYS A 128 23.59 -2.40 -21.34
N TRP A 129 22.32 -2.59 -21.74
CA TRP A 129 21.26 -3.22 -20.94
C TRP A 129 20.96 -4.66 -21.36
N LYS A 130 21.82 -5.29 -22.13
CA LYS A 130 21.66 -6.67 -22.66
C LYS A 130 21.41 -7.69 -21.56
N ASP A 131 22.01 -7.54 -20.40
CA ASP A 131 21.76 -8.45 -19.28
C ASP A 131 20.36 -8.32 -18.70
N PHE A 132 19.75 -7.12 -18.73
CA PHE A 132 18.35 -6.93 -18.42
C PHE A 132 17.44 -7.65 -19.42
N GLN A 133 17.78 -7.67 -20.71
CA GLN A 133 16.99 -8.37 -21.72
C GLN A 133 16.92 -9.89 -21.48
N LYS A 134 17.86 -10.45 -20.71
CA LYS A 134 17.89 -11.86 -20.31
C LYS A 134 17.03 -12.18 -19.09
N MET A 135 16.43 -11.17 -18.45
CA MET A 135 15.50 -11.40 -17.34
C MET A 135 14.20 -12.03 -17.86
N PRO A 136 13.60 -12.98 -17.12
CA PRO A 136 12.39 -13.67 -17.58
C PRO A 136 11.21 -12.69 -17.74
N PRO A 137 10.21 -13.00 -18.60
CA PRO A 137 9.08 -12.09 -18.85
C PRO A 137 8.30 -11.71 -17.59
N GLY A 138 8.19 -12.61 -16.62
CA GLY A 138 7.56 -12.33 -15.32
C GLY A 138 8.25 -11.25 -14.52
N TYR A 139 9.56 -11.04 -14.69
CA TYR A 139 10.29 -9.94 -14.06
C TYR A 139 9.78 -8.58 -14.58
N PHE A 140 9.63 -8.44 -15.90
CA PHE A 140 9.13 -7.21 -16.52
C PHE A 140 7.68 -6.94 -16.12
N LEU A 141 6.85 -7.99 -16.12
CA LEU A 141 5.46 -7.89 -15.68
C LEU A 141 5.38 -7.38 -14.23
N ASN A 142 6.10 -8.03 -13.31
CA ASN A 142 6.10 -7.64 -11.90
C ASN A 142 6.60 -6.21 -11.70
N LEU A 143 7.65 -5.81 -12.42
CA LEU A 143 8.19 -4.46 -12.33
C LEU A 143 7.18 -3.43 -12.84
N LEU A 144 6.56 -3.66 -13.98
CA LEU A 144 5.55 -2.76 -14.54
C LEU A 144 4.31 -2.66 -13.63
N VAL A 145 3.81 -3.80 -13.13
CA VAL A 145 2.66 -3.83 -12.20
C VAL A 145 2.98 -3.08 -10.91
N SER A 146 4.14 -3.32 -10.31
CA SER A 146 4.55 -2.67 -9.05
C SER A 146 4.76 -1.16 -9.19
N ARG A 147 5.06 -0.69 -10.40
CA ARG A 147 5.33 0.73 -10.66
C ARG A 147 4.12 1.51 -11.18
N LEU A 148 3.06 0.83 -11.63
CA LEU A 148 1.83 1.52 -12.02
C LEU A 148 1.30 2.46 -10.92
N PRO A 149 1.17 2.03 -9.66
CA PRO A 149 0.77 2.94 -8.59
C PRO A 149 1.78 4.07 -8.34
N SER A 150 3.09 3.79 -8.43
CA SER A 150 4.12 4.80 -8.14
C SER A 150 4.21 5.93 -9.17
N GLN A 151 3.71 5.73 -10.39
CA GLN A 151 3.57 6.81 -11.38
C GLN A 151 2.51 7.83 -10.96
N MET A 152 1.55 7.40 -10.12
CA MET A 152 0.50 8.26 -9.57
C MET A 152 0.96 8.92 -8.24
N MET A 153 2.00 8.37 -7.61
CA MET A 153 2.58 8.91 -6.39
C MET A 153 3.52 10.08 -6.73
N LYS A 154 3.22 11.26 -6.22
CA LYS A 154 4.24 12.32 -6.15
C LYS A 154 5.43 11.78 -5.36
N LYS A 155 6.65 12.13 -5.75
CA LYS A 155 7.97 11.64 -5.30
C LYS A 155 8.27 11.56 -3.77
N GLN A 156 7.29 11.52 -2.90
CA GLN A 156 7.45 11.75 -1.44
C GLN A 156 7.43 10.47 -0.58
N GLY A 157 7.49 9.29 -1.18
CA GLY A 157 7.34 8.04 -0.43
C GLY A 157 5.88 7.76 0.00
N GLY A 158 5.58 6.52 0.37
CA GLY A 158 4.26 6.14 0.87
C GLY A 158 4.02 6.60 2.32
N MET A 159 2.75 6.67 2.72
CA MET A 159 2.33 7.13 4.05
C MET A 159 3.01 6.35 5.18
N ASP A 160 3.06 5.03 5.08
CA ASP A 160 3.65 4.16 6.10
C ASP A 160 5.15 4.44 6.30
N MET A 161 5.91 4.61 5.21
CA MET A 161 7.33 4.91 5.27
C MET A 161 7.60 6.28 5.92
N TYR A 162 6.77 7.27 5.59
CA TYR A 162 6.83 8.59 6.20
C TYR A 162 6.59 8.54 7.72
N LEU A 163 5.57 7.79 8.13
CA LEU A 163 5.23 7.63 9.54
C LEU A 163 6.30 6.87 10.32
N MET A 164 6.87 5.81 9.73
CA MET A 164 8.00 5.10 10.33
C MET A 164 9.22 6.02 10.50
N GLN A 165 9.52 6.85 9.49
CA GLN A 165 10.61 7.83 9.61
C GLN A 165 10.37 8.80 10.76
N LYS A 166 9.17 9.36 10.89
CA LYS A 166 8.81 10.24 12.01
C LYS A 166 8.91 9.56 13.37
N ALA A 167 8.49 8.29 13.46
CA ALA A 167 8.62 7.51 14.69
C ALA A 167 10.10 7.29 15.07
N MET A 168 10.97 7.01 14.07
CA MET A 168 12.42 6.91 14.30
C MET A 168 13.02 8.24 14.77
N GLU A 169 12.64 9.35 14.17
CA GLU A 169 13.11 10.70 14.56
C GLU A 169 12.73 11.05 16.01
N ARG A 170 11.62 10.50 16.51
CA ARG A 170 11.17 10.62 17.91
C ARG A 170 11.84 9.64 18.87
N GLY A 171 12.63 8.71 18.35
CA GLY A 171 13.22 7.63 19.15
C GLY A 171 12.21 6.58 19.62
N TRP A 172 11.07 6.46 18.93
CA TRP A 172 10.08 5.45 19.25
C TRP A 172 10.52 4.05 18.87
N ASN A 173 10.09 3.07 19.66
CA ASN A 173 10.17 1.67 19.24
C ASN A 173 9.16 1.44 18.10
N ILE A 174 9.62 0.83 17.01
CA ILE A 174 8.78 0.44 15.87
C ILE A 174 8.65 -1.07 15.89
N GLY A 175 7.46 -1.54 16.28
CA GLY A 175 7.08 -2.94 16.23
C GLY A 175 6.50 -3.32 14.87
N GLN A 176 6.38 -4.62 14.63
CA GLN A 176 5.83 -5.20 13.40
C GLN A 176 4.69 -6.16 13.75
N LEU A 177 3.57 -6.02 13.01
CA LEU A 177 2.40 -6.89 13.18
C LEU A 177 2.56 -8.21 12.43
N ASP A 178 3.06 -8.18 11.21
CA ASP A 178 3.38 -9.40 10.46
C ASP A 178 4.57 -10.15 11.07
N ASP A 179 4.78 -11.36 10.61
CA ASP A 179 5.96 -12.11 11.01
C ASP A 179 7.22 -11.53 10.37
N GLU A 180 8.34 -11.48 11.11
CA GLU A 180 9.60 -10.91 10.61
C GLU A 180 10.11 -11.63 9.35
N ASN A 181 9.77 -12.90 9.20
CA ASN A 181 10.14 -13.73 8.05
C ASN A 181 9.01 -13.86 7.02
N ILE A 182 8.06 -12.91 7.01
CA ILE A 182 6.99 -12.90 6.02
C ILE A 182 7.57 -12.97 4.60
N ARG A 183 6.98 -13.80 3.77
CA ARG A 183 7.42 -14.00 2.39
C ARG A 183 6.41 -13.34 1.45
N PRO A 184 6.83 -12.93 0.24
CA PRO A 184 5.91 -12.41 -0.77
C PRO A 184 4.71 -13.33 -1.02
N GLU A 185 4.93 -14.64 -0.94
CA GLU A 185 3.89 -15.64 -1.09
C GLU A 185 2.84 -15.63 0.02
N ASP A 186 3.19 -15.20 1.21
CA ASP A 186 2.26 -15.10 2.35
C ASP A 186 1.33 -13.86 2.21
N LEU A 187 1.69 -12.93 1.32
CA LEU A 187 0.93 -11.72 1.00
C LEU A 187 0.03 -11.88 -0.24
N ALA A 188 0.09 -13.02 -0.93
CA ALA A 188 -0.64 -13.26 -2.16
C ALA A 188 -1.58 -14.46 -2.05
N GLU A 189 -2.85 -14.29 -2.44
CA GLU A 189 -3.87 -15.35 -2.35
C GLU A 189 -3.80 -16.42 -3.43
N HIS A 190 -3.21 -16.13 -4.58
CA HIS A 190 -3.32 -16.98 -5.77
C HIS A 190 -1.97 -17.38 -6.34
N GLN A 191 -1.18 -18.15 -5.57
CA GLN A 191 0.12 -18.61 -6.05
C GLN A 191 0.09 -19.90 -6.85
N ASP A 192 -0.99 -20.65 -6.82
CA ASP A 192 -1.05 -21.97 -7.46
C ASP A 192 -1.08 -21.89 -9.00
N ARG A 193 -1.06 -20.69 -9.58
CA ARG A 193 -1.11 -20.44 -11.03
C ARG A 193 -0.07 -19.46 -11.55
N LEU A 194 1.06 -19.33 -10.89
CA LEU A 194 2.15 -18.55 -11.48
C LEU A 194 2.64 -19.25 -12.76
N PRO A 195 2.79 -18.50 -13.87
CA PRO A 195 3.34 -19.03 -15.11
C PRO A 195 4.66 -19.75 -14.86
N GLN A 196 4.74 -21.02 -15.26
CA GLN A 196 5.88 -21.90 -14.95
C GLN A 196 6.93 -21.87 -16.06
N THR A 197 6.52 -21.54 -17.29
CA THR A 197 7.39 -21.50 -18.45
C THR A 197 7.66 -20.09 -18.94
N ILE A 198 8.69 -19.92 -19.77
CA ILE A 198 8.99 -18.63 -20.43
C ILE A 198 7.82 -18.19 -21.30
N GLU A 199 7.21 -19.12 -22.02
CA GLU A 199 6.09 -18.89 -22.93
C GLU A 199 4.86 -18.39 -22.16
N GLU A 200 4.47 -19.07 -21.10
CA GLU A 200 3.34 -18.65 -20.25
C GLU A 200 3.57 -17.26 -19.62
N GLN A 201 4.82 -16.98 -19.22
CA GLN A 201 5.17 -15.66 -18.70
C GLN A 201 5.14 -14.59 -19.80
N ALA A 202 5.60 -14.93 -21.02
CA ALA A 202 5.54 -14.03 -22.16
C ALA A 202 4.10 -13.72 -22.56
N ASP A 203 3.22 -14.71 -22.58
CA ASP A 203 1.80 -14.53 -22.87
C ASP A 203 1.14 -13.61 -21.83
N SER A 204 1.44 -13.80 -20.55
CA SER A 204 0.94 -12.97 -19.45
C SER A 204 1.43 -11.51 -19.58
N LEU A 205 2.72 -11.33 -19.91
CA LEU A 205 3.28 -10.00 -20.15
C LEU A 205 2.64 -9.33 -21.37
N MET A 206 2.50 -10.04 -22.50
CA MET A 206 1.88 -9.50 -23.71
C MET A 206 0.42 -9.11 -23.47
N ALA A 207 -0.35 -9.92 -22.74
CA ALA A 207 -1.72 -9.59 -22.36
C ALA A 207 -1.78 -8.34 -21.49
N PHE A 208 -0.86 -8.21 -20.55
CA PHE A 208 -0.74 -7.01 -19.71
C PHE A 208 -0.40 -5.76 -20.53
N LEU A 209 0.60 -5.84 -21.41
CA LEU A 209 1.02 -4.72 -22.27
C LEU A 209 -0.11 -4.26 -23.20
N LYS A 210 -0.89 -5.19 -23.77
CA LYS A 210 -2.06 -4.85 -24.62
C LYS A 210 -3.14 -4.09 -23.89
N SER A 211 -3.32 -4.33 -22.59
CA SER A 211 -4.31 -3.67 -21.74
C SER A 211 -3.72 -2.62 -20.78
N TYR A 212 -2.48 -2.19 -20.99
CA TYR A 212 -1.74 -1.36 -20.06
C TYR A 212 -2.47 -0.04 -19.74
N GLU A 213 -2.91 0.70 -20.76
CA GLU A 213 -3.57 2.00 -20.57
C GLU A 213 -4.95 1.85 -19.90
N GLU A 214 -5.70 0.82 -20.27
CA GLU A 214 -6.99 0.51 -19.62
C GLU A 214 -6.79 0.19 -18.14
N ARG A 215 -5.82 -0.68 -17.82
CA ARG A 215 -5.48 -1.02 -16.44
C ARG A 215 -5.01 0.20 -15.65
N LYS A 216 -4.18 1.04 -16.28
CA LYS A 216 -3.72 2.29 -15.66
C LYS A 216 -4.88 3.22 -15.34
N GLN A 217 -5.81 3.41 -16.29
CA GLN A 217 -7.01 4.24 -16.06
C GLN A 217 -7.89 3.66 -14.95
N LYS A 218 -8.14 2.36 -14.97
CA LYS A 218 -8.90 1.68 -13.92
C LYS A 218 -8.27 1.86 -12.55
N MET A 219 -6.98 1.59 -12.42
CA MET A 219 -6.23 1.75 -11.16
C MET A 219 -6.22 3.21 -10.69
N THR A 220 -6.09 4.17 -11.62
CA THR A 220 -6.16 5.60 -11.28
C THR A 220 -7.51 5.95 -10.67
N LYS A 221 -8.60 5.51 -11.29
CA LYS A 221 -9.96 5.75 -10.79
C LYS A 221 -10.19 5.09 -9.43
N GLU A 222 -9.76 3.84 -9.26
CA GLU A 222 -9.85 3.13 -7.99
C GLU A 222 -9.08 3.86 -6.88
N TYR A 223 -7.87 4.30 -7.20
CA TYR A 223 -7.03 5.08 -6.30
C TYR A 223 -7.66 6.41 -5.90
N GLU A 224 -8.15 7.19 -6.87
CA GLU A 224 -8.82 8.47 -6.62
C GLU A 224 -10.10 8.28 -5.77
N THR A 225 -10.86 7.23 -6.04
CA THR A 225 -12.07 6.89 -5.29
C THR A 225 -11.72 6.50 -3.84
N THR A 226 -10.73 5.63 -3.66
CA THR A 226 -10.25 5.22 -2.34
C THR A 226 -9.73 6.43 -1.56
N TYR A 227 -8.94 7.27 -2.21
CA TYR A 227 -8.42 8.49 -1.60
C TYR A 227 -9.53 9.49 -1.25
N HIS A 228 -10.54 9.63 -2.10
CA HIS A 228 -11.70 10.49 -1.83
C HIS A 228 -12.42 10.06 -0.56
N TYR A 229 -12.76 8.77 -0.41
CA TYR A 229 -13.40 8.25 0.80
C TYR A 229 -12.53 8.41 2.04
N TRP A 230 -11.24 8.11 1.91
CA TRP A 230 -10.30 8.28 3.01
C TRP A 230 -10.21 9.74 3.45
N ARG A 231 -10.07 10.66 2.50
CA ARG A 231 -9.95 12.10 2.76
C ARG A 231 -11.21 12.71 3.36
N THR A 232 -12.37 12.26 2.92
CA THR A 232 -13.67 12.77 3.40
C THR A 232 -14.16 12.03 4.65
N GLY A 233 -13.47 10.96 5.05
CA GLY A 233 -13.86 10.09 6.14
C GLY A 233 -15.17 9.35 5.93
N ASN A 234 -15.57 9.19 4.70
CA ASN A 234 -16.74 8.42 4.34
C ASN A 234 -16.44 6.93 4.44
N ILE A 235 -16.49 6.39 5.67
CA ILE A 235 -16.22 4.97 5.95
C ILE A 235 -17.24 4.09 5.22
N ASP A 236 -18.51 4.43 5.21
CA ASP A 236 -19.54 3.63 4.57
C ASP A 236 -19.32 3.54 3.06
N GLY A 237 -18.96 4.65 2.41
CA GLY A 237 -18.57 4.68 1.00
C GLY A 237 -17.30 3.86 0.75
N PHE A 238 -16.31 3.95 1.63
CA PHE A 238 -15.08 3.14 1.54
C PHE A 238 -15.39 1.65 1.68
N ILE A 239 -16.17 1.26 2.69
CA ILE A 239 -16.59 -0.14 2.90
C ILE A 239 -17.30 -0.67 1.66
N SER A 240 -18.30 0.05 1.17
CA SER A 240 -19.08 -0.36 0.00
C SER A 240 -18.21 -0.52 -1.25
N PHE A 241 -17.15 0.29 -1.38
CA PHE A 241 -16.24 0.24 -2.52
C PHE A 241 -15.17 -0.87 -2.38
N ILE A 242 -14.56 -1.01 -1.19
CA ILE A 242 -13.42 -1.91 -0.98
C ILE A 242 -13.87 -3.34 -0.65
N LEU A 243 -14.94 -3.52 0.12
CA LEU A 243 -15.34 -4.84 0.61
C LEU A 243 -15.57 -5.88 -0.51
N PRO A 244 -16.21 -5.55 -1.65
CA PRO A 244 -16.33 -6.50 -2.76
C PRO A 244 -14.99 -6.92 -3.37
N GLN A 245 -13.97 -6.07 -3.24
CA GLN A 245 -12.63 -6.33 -3.78
C GLN A 245 -11.78 -7.21 -2.86
N ILE A 246 -12.02 -7.12 -1.53
CA ILE A 246 -11.23 -7.84 -0.52
C ILE A 246 -11.95 -9.07 0.07
N SER A 247 -13.23 -9.26 -0.19
CA SER A 247 -14.03 -10.34 0.41
C SER A 247 -13.51 -11.74 0.08
N ASN A 248 -12.85 -11.90 -1.05
CA ASN A 248 -12.23 -13.16 -1.47
C ASN A 248 -10.77 -13.30 -1.02
N HIS A 249 -10.22 -12.30 -0.32
CA HIS A 249 -8.81 -12.23 0.07
C HIS A 249 -8.62 -12.57 1.55
N THR A 250 -9.11 -13.76 1.97
CA THR A 250 -9.13 -14.20 3.36
C THR A 250 -7.73 -14.29 3.97
N LYS A 251 -6.74 -14.79 3.22
CA LYS A 251 -5.35 -14.88 3.71
C LYS A 251 -4.72 -13.51 3.95
N VAL A 252 -5.02 -12.56 3.06
CA VAL A 252 -4.43 -11.21 3.14
C VAL A 252 -5.00 -10.41 4.30
N TYR A 253 -6.29 -10.59 4.60
CA TYR A 253 -6.96 -9.79 5.63
C TYR A 253 -7.26 -10.61 6.89
N LYS A 254 -8.05 -11.69 6.80
CA LYS A 254 -8.46 -12.49 7.94
C LYS A 254 -7.28 -13.07 8.69
N ASP A 255 -6.48 -13.89 8.01
CA ASP A 255 -5.39 -14.65 8.64
C ASP A 255 -4.33 -13.72 9.26
N ARG A 256 -4.10 -12.57 8.63
CA ARG A 256 -3.17 -11.57 9.17
C ARG A 256 -3.78 -10.86 10.38
N ASN A 257 -5.01 -10.39 10.29
CA ASN A 257 -5.69 -9.70 11.38
C ASN A 257 -5.83 -10.58 12.64
N GLU A 258 -6.13 -11.87 12.47
CA GLU A 258 -6.16 -12.84 13.57
C GLU A 258 -4.80 -12.97 14.28
N LYS A 259 -3.70 -12.97 13.51
CA LYS A 259 -2.32 -12.99 14.05
C LYS A 259 -1.91 -11.65 14.67
N TRP A 260 -2.42 -10.55 14.17
CA TRP A 260 -2.09 -9.20 14.64
C TRP A 260 -2.75 -8.88 15.97
N LEU A 261 -3.99 -9.32 16.18
CA LEU A 261 -4.77 -9.00 17.38
C LEU A 261 -4.00 -9.26 18.69
N PRO A 262 -3.42 -10.46 18.96
CA PRO A 262 -2.69 -10.70 20.19
C PRO A 262 -1.45 -9.81 20.33
N LYS A 263 -0.77 -9.46 19.22
CA LYS A 263 0.37 -8.54 19.24
C LYS A 263 -0.07 -7.12 19.56
N MET A 264 -1.20 -6.67 19.01
CA MET A 264 -1.78 -5.36 19.29
C MET A 264 -2.18 -5.24 20.77
N ILE A 265 -2.85 -6.26 21.32
CA ILE A 265 -3.24 -6.31 22.73
C ILE A 265 -2.01 -6.25 23.65
N ALA A 266 -0.96 -7.01 23.35
CA ALA A 266 0.27 -6.99 24.13
C ALA A 266 0.94 -5.60 24.09
N ALA A 267 1.03 -4.98 22.91
CA ALA A 267 1.61 -3.65 22.74
C ALA A 267 0.83 -2.57 23.51
N MET A 268 -0.50 -2.58 23.44
CA MET A 268 -1.35 -1.61 24.14
C MET A 268 -1.27 -1.73 25.66
N ARG A 269 -1.11 -2.95 26.18
CA ARG A 269 -0.92 -3.19 27.63
C ARG A 269 0.43 -2.72 28.14
N GLU A 270 1.43 -2.72 27.29
CA GLU A 270 2.77 -2.21 27.62
C GLU A 270 2.77 -0.68 27.74
N LYS A 271 2.28 0.01 26.72
CA LYS A 271 2.21 1.47 26.66
C LYS A 271 1.33 1.99 25.50
N PRO A 272 0.89 3.25 25.55
CA PRO A 272 0.12 3.85 24.45
C PRO A 272 0.80 3.68 23.11
N THR A 273 0.07 3.11 22.15
CA THR A 273 0.61 2.67 20.88
C THR A 273 -0.16 3.29 19.70
N MET A 274 0.58 3.77 18.70
CA MET A 274 0.04 4.10 17.39
C MET A 274 0.19 2.90 16.46
N PHE A 275 -0.92 2.33 16.01
CA PHE A 275 -0.94 1.29 14.98
C PHE A 275 -1.17 1.93 13.61
N VAL A 276 -0.37 1.54 12.62
CA VAL A 276 -0.49 2.02 11.23
C VAL A 276 -0.49 0.83 10.30
N PHE A 277 -1.57 0.67 9.56
CA PHE A 277 -1.73 -0.40 8.58
C PHE A 277 -2.77 -0.02 7.53
N GLY A 278 -2.78 -0.73 6.40
CA GLY A 278 -3.68 -0.43 5.28
C GLY A 278 -5.15 -0.41 5.69
N SER A 279 -5.88 0.60 5.22
CA SER A 279 -7.29 0.83 5.60
C SER A 279 -8.20 -0.37 5.37
N GLY A 280 -7.86 -1.28 4.44
CA GLY A 280 -8.59 -2.51 4.19
C GLY A 280 -8.63 -3.47 5.39
N HIS A 281 -7.62 -3.41 6.27
CA HIS A 281 -7.56 -4.24 7.48
C HIS A 281 -8.51 -3.79 8.59
N LEU A 282 -9.06 -2.56 8.51
CA LEU A 282 -9.95 -2.02 9.55
C LEU A 282 -11.34 -2.64 9.55
N ILE A 283 -11.88 -2.97 8.37
CA ILE A 283 -13.31 -3.09 8.10
C ILE A 283 -13.76 -4.52 7.80
N GLY A 284 -15.10 -4.72 7.87
CA GLY A 284 -15.72 -6.02 7.60
C GLY A 284 -15.70 -6.95 8.82
N GLU A 285 -16.24 -8.15 8.65
CA GLU A 285 -16.31 -9.18 9.71
C GLU A 285 -14.93 -9.67 10.18
N TYR A 286 -13.92 -9.58 9.30
CA TYR A 286 -12.53 -9.93 9.61
C TYR A 286 -11.67 -8.69 9.88
N GLY A 287 -12.29 -7.52 10.04
CA GLY A 287 -11.60 -6.27 10.31
C GLY A 287 -11.10 -6.16 11.76
N ILE A 288 -9.99 -5.47 11.96
CA ILE A 288 -9.39 -5.24 13.28
C ILE A 288 -10.37 -4.53 14.23
N ILE A 289 -11.21 -3.63 13.72
CA ILE A 289 -12.24 -2.97 14.54
C ILE A 289 -13.19 -4.00 15.17
N HIS A 290 -13.63 -4.98 14.39
CA HIS A 290 -14.50 -6.04 14.86
C HIS A 290 -13.78 -6.91 15.90
N PHE A 291 -12.58 -7.38 15.59
CA PHE A 291 -11.80 -8.23 16.49
C PHE A 291 -11.45 -7.56 17.83
N LEU A 292 -11.13 -6.26 17.82
CA LEU A 292 -10.87 -5.53 19.05
C LEU A 292 -12.13 -5.38 19.92
N ARG A 293 -13.28 -5.12 19.29
CA ARG A 293 -14.57 -5.04 20.00
C ARG A 293 -14.97 -6.38 20.61
N ASP A 294 -14.80 -7.47 19.87
CA ASP A 294 -15.04 -8.82 20.39
C ASP A 294 -14.09 -9.18 21.53
N ALA A 295 -12.87 -8.65 21.53
CA ALA A 295 -11.92 -8.79 22.62
C ALA A 295 -12.20 -7.87 23.82
N GLY A 296 -13.30 -7.10 23.82
CA GLY A 296 -13.76 -6.26 24.93
C GLY A 296 -13.16 -4.85 24.96
N TYR A 297 -12.56 -4.40 23.85
CA TYR A 297 -12.08 -3.02 23.72
C TYR A 297 -13.17 -2.11 23.13
N GLU A 298 -13.15 -0.85 23.53
CA GLU A 298 -13.93 0.20 22.89
C GLU A 298 -13.10 0.77 21.74
N VAL A 299 -13.70 0.82 20.54
CA VAL A 299 -13.08 1.39 19.35
C VAL A 299 -13.96 2.47 18.79
N GLU A 300 -13.48 3.70 18.89
CA GLU A 300 -14.19 4.91 18.50
C GLU A 300 -13.47 5.60 17.34
N GLN A 301 -14.22 5.97 16.33
CA GLN A 301 -13.70 6.80 15.25
C GLN A 301 -13.50 8.23 15.73
N ILE A 302 -12.33 8.79 15.52
CA ILE A 302 -12.06 10.20 15.82
C ILE A 302 -12.63 11.05 14.70
N LYS A 303 -13.66 11.82 15.02
CA LYS A 303 -14.24 12.80 14.08
C LYS A 303 -13.36 14.03 14.05
N ILE A 304 -12.93 14.41 12.86
CA ILE A 304 -12.15 15.61 12.60
C ILE A 304 -13.13 16.77 12.40
N GLN A 305 -12.94 17.83 13.16
CA GLN A 305 -13.77 19.05 13.10
C GLN A 305 -13.28 20.03 12.05
#